data_105a849c02483b9f74f8836b25bd0c5e
#
_entry.id   105a849c02483b9f74f8836b25bd0c5e
#
_cell.length_a   1.000
_cell.length_b   1.000
_cell.length_c   1.000
_cell.angle_alpha   90.00
_cell.angle_beta   90.00
_cell.angle_gamma   90.00
#
_symmetry.space_group_name_H-M   'P 1'
#
loop_
_entity.id
_entity.type
_entity.pdbx_description
1 polymer ?
#
loop_
_entity_poly.entity_id
_entity_poly.type
_entity_poly.pdbx_seq_one_letter_code
_entity_poly.pdbx_strand_id
1 'polypeptide(L)'
;EVIEFNGIMSNPTYKKVQEGVELVKKEKIDFILAVGGGSVIDCCKVISSQAVIDEDIWDLEYVHGKFPTEGLPMGAIVTASGTGAEMNGGAVITHEEKNWKGGIFASTADFAVLDPAYTLTVPSMQVLSGAFDTLSHALETYLGNSDQDNVSDDVALAIMKNTVVNMRRLLKDINDEQARSNLMWDSAMAENGILKCGRQTDFQVHQIEHQLGAFTDCNHGQGLAVIQPVYCYHILNDAREKLTRFAQVVFDQKTAEEG
;
A
#
# COMPACT_ATOMS: atom_id res chain seq x y z
N GLU A 1 5.43 10.90 28.68
CA GLU A 1 5.41 9.46 28.97
C GLU A 1 5.13 8.71 27.67
N VAL A 2 5.77 7.55 27.46
CA VAL A 2 5.56 6.71 26.27
C VAL A 2 4.78 5.47 26.69
N ILE A 3 3.71 5.18 25.95
CA ILE A 3 2.87 3.99 26.15
C ILE A 3 2.99 3.11 24.90
N GLU A 4 3.32 1.86 25.11
CA GLU A 4 3.48 0.89 24.01
C GLU A 4 2.16 0.18 23.74
N PHE A 5 1.78 0.13 22.44
CA PHE A 5 0.68 -0.67 21.93
C PHE A 5 1.23 -1.65 20.87
N ASN A 6 1.24 -2.92 21.20
CA ASN A 6 1.83 -3.98 20.37
C ASN A 6 0.82 -5.04 19.90
N GLY A 7 1.30 -6.03 19.15
CA GLY A 7 0.48 -7.13 18.68
C GLY A 7 -0.44 -6.78 17.51
N ILE A 8 -0.11 -5.73 16.73
CA ILE A 8 -0.76 -5.48 15.44
C ILE A 8 -0.24 -6.53 14.46
N MET A 9 -1.14 -7.34 13.90
CA MET A 9 -0.83 -8.45 13.00
C MET A 9 -0.87 -8.01 11.53
N SER A 10 -0.37 -8.85 10.65
CA SER A 10 -0.67 -8.76 9.21
C SER A 10 -2.19 -8.82 9.00
N ASN A 11 -2.72 -8.08 8.02
CA ASN A 11 -4.17 -7.89 7.88
C ASN A 11 -4.82 -7.39 9.18
N PRO A 12 -4.54 -6.15 9.61
CA PRO A 12 -4.97 -5.65 10.91
C PRO A 12 -6.49 -5.69 11.03
N THR A 13 -6.97 -6.11 12.20
CA THR A 13 -8.40 -6.29 12.42
C THR A 13 -9.05 -5.03 12.98
N TYR A 14 -10.35 -4.88 12.71
CA TYR A 14 -11.13 -3.77 13.26
C TYR A 14 -11.20 -3.82 14.79
N LYS A 15 -11.25 -5.02 15.36
CA LYS A 15 -11.14 -5.21 16.81
C LYS A 15 -9.82 -4.64 17.36
N LYS A 16 -8.70 -4.90 16.67
CA LYS A 16 -7.39 -4.36 17.09
C LYS A 16 -7.34 -2.83 17.03
N VAL A 17 -8.00 -2.23 16.03
CA VAL A 17 -8.20 -0.77 15.97
C VAL A 17 -8.95 -0.28 17.21
N GLN A 18 -10.08 -0.91 17.58
CA GLN A 18 -10.87 -0.47 18.74
C GLN A 18 -10.09 -0.60 20.06
N GLU A 19 -9.29 -1.66 20.24
CA GLU A 19 -8.37 -1.78 21.39
C GLU A 19 -7.40 -0.58 21.49
N GLY A 20 -6.85 -0.15 20.35
CA GLY A 20 -5.98 1.03 20.28
C GLY A 20 -6.72 2.33 20.61
N VAL A 21 -7.93 2.49 20.09
CA VAL A 21 -8.78 3.67 20.38
C VAL A 21 -9.12 3.76 21.86
N GLU A 22 -9.47 2.65 22.50
CA GLU A 22 -9.73 2.61 23.94
C GLU A 22 -8.50 3.02 24.74
N LEU A 23 -7.31 2.53 24.36
CA LEU A 23 -6.05 2.89 24.98
C LEU A 23 -5.76 4.39 24.84
N VAL A 24 -5.92 4.94 23.64
CA VAL A 24 -5.72 6.37 23.35
C VAL A 24 -6.63 7.22 24.23
N LYS A 25 -7.92 6.90 24.31
CA LYS A 25 -8.90 7.64 25.12
C LYS A 25 -8.61 7.52 26.62
N LYS A 26 -8.29 6.33 27.10
CA LYS A 26 -8.00 6.05 28.53
C LYS A 26 -6.77 6.79 29.01
N GLU A 27 -5.68 6.70 28.26
CA GLU A 27 -4.37 7.26 28.64
C GLU A 27 -4.17 8.70 28.15
N LYS A 28 -5.17 9.27 27.44
CA LYS A 28 -5.17 10.64 26.89
C LYS A 28 -3.94 10.90 26.00
N ILE A 29 -3.69 9.99 25.09
CA ILE A 29 -2.59 10.08 24.12
C ILE A 29 -2.83 11.27 23.19
N ASP A 30 -1.80 12.04 22.94
CA ASP A 30 -1.82 13.25 22.11
C ASP A 30 -1.00 13.11 20.81
N PHE A 31 -0.24 12.00 20.66
CA PHE A 31 0.56 11.70 19.48
C PHE A 31 0.72 10.20 19.31
N ILE A 32 0.66 9.69 18.07
CA ILE A 32 0.86 8.28 17.73
C ILE A 32 2.13 8.14 16.90
N LEU A 33 3.05 7.26 17.29
CA LEU A 33 4.20 6.86 16.47
C LEU A 33 4.03 5.42 16.02
N ALA A 34 3.73 5.24 14.73
CA ALA A 34 3.63 3.93 14.10
C ALA A 34 5.04 3.42 13.74
N VAL A 35 5.48 2.33 14.37
CA VAL A 35 6.77 1.68 14.06
C VAL A 35 6.49 0.30 13.49
N GLY A 36 6.54 0.17 12.15
CA GLY A 36 6.18 -1.09 11.50
C GLY A 36 6.09 -0.99 9.98
N GLY A 37 5.54 -2.03 9.37
CA GLY A 37 5.14 -2.04 7.96
C GLY A 37 3.73 -1.47 7.77
N GLY A 38 3.19 -1.60 6.55
CA GLY A 38 1.88 -1.06 6.16
C GLY A 38 0.76 -1.42 7.13
N SER A 39 0.68 -2.67 7.59
CA SER A 39 -0.37 -3.11 8.53
C SER A 39 -0.37 -2.34 9.85
N VAL A 40 0.81 -2.02 10.39
CA VAL A 40 0.93 -1.22 11.61
C VAL A 40 0.53 0.22 11.35
N ILE A 41 1.00 0.78 10.24
CA ILE A 41 0.72 2.16 9.85
C ILE A 41 -0.79 2.34 9.59
N ASP A 42 -1.41 1.43 8.85
CA ASP A 42 -2.84 1.44 8.57
C ASP A 42 -3.68 1.37 9.85
N CYS A 43 -3.35 0.44 10.75
CA CYS A 43 -4.02 0.35 12.04
C CYS A 43 -3.92 1.67 12.82
N CYS A 44 -2.72 2.27 12.88
CA CYS A 44 -2.49 3.53 13.58
C CYS A 44 -3.22 4.72 12.94
N LYS A 45 -3.32 4.80 11.60
CA LYS A 45 -4.11 5.81 10.91
C LYS A 45 -5.58 5.76 11.34
N VAL A 46 -6.16 4.55 11.34
CA VAL A 46 -7.57 4.38 11.73
C VAL A 46 -7.77 4.65 13.22
N ILE A 47 -6.84 4.24 14.09
CA ILE A 47 -6.86 4.60 15.52
C ILE A 47 -6.84 6.13 15.70
N SER A 48 -5.93 6.81 14.97
CA SER A 48 -5.79 8.27 15.02
C SER A 48 -7.11 8.99 14.70
N SER A 49 -7.78 8.61 13.62
CA SER A 49 -9.05 9.22 13.21
C SER A 49 -10.20 8.82 14.14
N GLN A 50 -10.34 7.53 14.46
CA GLN A 50 -11.44 7.04 15.31
C GLN A 50 -11.37 7.59 16.74
N ALA A 51 -10.19 7.91 17.24
CA ALA A 51 -10.02 8.42 18.60
C ALA A 51 -10.63 9.81 18.82
N VAL A 52 -10.77 10.61 17.76
CA VAL A 52 -11.25 12.01 17.81
C VAL A 52 -12.67 12.19 17.27
N ILE A 53 -13.29 11.15 16.71
CA ILE A 53 -14.68 11.18 16.25
C ILE A 53 -15.55 10.35 17.18
N ASP A 54 -16.83 10.74 17.32
CA ASP A 54 -17.80 10.03 18.16
C ASP A 54 -18.48 8.88 17.41
N GLU A 55 -18.68 9.04 16.09
CA GLU A 55 -19.28 8.05 15.24
C GLU A 55 -18.27 6.93 14.90
N ASP A 56 -18.76 5.70 14.77
CA ASP A 56 -17.94 4.59 14.30
C ASP A 56 -17.42 4.86 12.89
N ILE A 57 -16.10 4.80 12.67
CA ILE A 57 -15.49 5.17 11.39
C ILE A 57 -15.90 4.23 10.25
N TRP A 58 -16.16 2.96 10.56
CA TRP A 58 -16.64 2.01 9.56
C TRP A 58 -18.04 2.38 9.09
N ASP A 59 -18.94 2.69 10.02
CA ASP A 59 -20.31 3.10 9.68
C ASP A 59 -20.31 4.48 9.02
N LEU A 60 -19.46 5.41 9.45
CA LEU A 60 -19.27 6.71 8.82
C LEU A 60 -19.01 6.57 7.32
N GLU A 61 -18.09 5.67 6.93
CA GLU A 61 -17.70 5.52 5.52
C GLU A 61 -18.65 4.60 4.75
N TYR A 62 -18.89 3.39 5.24
CA TYR A 62 -19.61 2.35 4.49
C TYR A 62 -21.14 2.48 4.55
N VAL A 63 -21.67 3.14 5.58
CA VAL A 63 -23.12 3.36 5.71
C VAL A 63 -23.51 4.77 5.29
N HIS A 64 -22.73 5.78 5.73
CA HIS A 64 -23.09 7.18 5.52
C HIS A 64 -22.35 7.83 4.35
N GLY A 65 -21.35 7.18 3.77
CA GLY A 65 -20.56 7.70 2.63
C GLY A 65 -19.77 8.98 2.97
N LYS A 66 -19.38 9.13 4.24
CA LYS A 66 -18.61 10.28 4.73
C LYS A 66 -17.22 9.82 5.14
N PHE A 67 -16.29 10.74 5.20
CA PHE A 67 -14.90 10.47 5.58
C PHE A 67 -14.48 11.32 6.78
N PRO A 68 -13.62 10.81 7.68
CA PRO A 68 -13.10 11.61 8.76
C PRO A 68 -12.24 12.74 8.20
N THR A 69 -12.32 13.92 8.80
CA THR A 69 -11.54 15.11 8.43
C THR A 69 -10.44 15.43 9.41
N GLU A 70 -10.40 14.73 10.53
CA GLU A 70 -9.50 14.97 11.65
C GLU A 70 -8.90 13.64 12.15
N GLY A 71 -7.75 13.74 12.79
CA GLY A 71 -7.08 12.65 13.48
C GLY A 71 -6.09 13.20 14.49
N LEU A 72 -5.64 12.34 15.41
CA LEU A 72 -4.49 12.69 16.27
C LEU A 72 -3.24 12.83 15.41
N PRO A 73 -2.34 13.76 15.73
CA PRO A 73 -1.04 13.84 15.08
C PRO A 73 -0.31 12.51 15.15
N MET A 74 0.29 12.09 14.01
CA MET A 74 1.02 10.83 13.96
C MET A 74 2.27 10.89 13.10
N GLY A 75 3.28 10.11 13.47
CA GLY A 75 4.46 9.82 12.66
C GLY A 75 4.55 8.34 12.29
N ALA A 76 5.34 8.03 11.26
CA ALA A 76 5.62 6.65 10.87
C ALA A 76 7.12 6.38 10.78
N ILE A 77 7.57 5.22 11.28
CA ILE A 77 8.89 4.66 11.03
C ILE A 77 8.69 3.36 10.28
N VAL A 78 9.07 3.36 8.99
CA VAL A 78 8.80 2.24 8.08
C VAL A 78 9.83 1.12 8.30
N THR A 79 9.36 -0.07 8.64
CA THR A 79 10.22 -1.25 8.81
C THR A 79 10.05 -2.31 7.71
N ALA A 80 9.03 -2.17 6.87
CA ALA A 80 8.82 -2.97 5.66
C ALA A 80 8.09 -2.10 4.63
N SER A 81 8.66 -1.98 3.43
CA SER A 81 8.09 -1.20 2.33
C SER A 81 7.24 -2.07 1.39
N GLY A 82 6.36 -1.44 0.66
CA GLY A 82 5.46 -2.07 -0.33
C GLY A 82 4.19 -1.25 -0.53
N THR A 83 3.50 -0.91 0.55
CA THR A 83 2.19 -0.28 0.54
C THR A 83 2.21 1.24 0.38
N GLY A 84 3.35 1.92 0.65
CA GLY A 84 3.41 3.39 0.73
C GLY A 84 2.45 4.01 1.76
N ALA A 85 2.02 3.22 2.75
CA ALA A 85 1.00 3.60 3.73
C ALA A 85 1.35 4.86 4.54
N GLU A 86 2.63 5.15 4.69
CA GLU A 86 3.15 6.33 5.37
C GLU A 86 2.93 7.64 4.59
N MET A 87 2.58 7.56 3.31
CA MET A 87 2.47 8.71 2.41
C MET A 87 1.04 8.98 1.93
N ASN A 88 0.05 8.28 2.47
CA ASN A 88 -1.35 8.45 2.05
C ASN A 88 -2.33 8.26 3.23
N GLY A 89 -3.61 8.59 3.00
CA GLY A 89 -4.69 8.45 3.98
C GLY A 89 -5.48 7.15 3.87
N GLY A 90 -5.15 6.26 2.93
CA GLY A 90 -5.82 4.96 2.80
C GLY A 90 -5.31 3.96 3.84
N ALA A 91 -6.17 3.13 4.37
CA ALA A 91 -5.83 2.05 5.29
C ALA A 91 -6.67 0.81 4.97
N VAL A 92 -6.06 -0.37 4.96
CA VAL A 92 -6.80 -1.62 4.70
C VAL A 92 -7.00 -2.37 6.02
N ILE A 93 -8.26 -2.54 6.42
CA ILE A 93 -8.65 -3.17 7.68
C ILE A 93 -9.58 -4.35 7.41
N THR A 94 -9.41 -5.42 8.19
CA THR A 94 -10.30 -6.58 8.18
C THR A 94 -11.34 -6.45 9.29
N HIS A 95 -12.63 -6.36 8.91
CA HIS A 95 -13.72 -6.39 9.88
C HIS A 95 -14.18 -7.83 10.07
N GLU A 96 -13.74 -8.45 11.16
CA GLU A 96 -13.93 -9.88 11.40
C GLU A 96 -15.41 -10.28 11.48
N GLU A 97 -16.23 -9.48 12.18
CA GLU A 97 -17.65 -9.77 12.35
C GLU A 97 -18.46 -9.65 11.04
N LYS A 98 -18.03 -8.75 10.14
CA LYS A 98 -18.66 -8.56 8.84
C LYS A 98 -18.04 -9.45 7.75
N ASN A 99 -16.98 -10.19 8.04
CA ASN A 99 -16.17 -10.95 7.07
C ASN A 99 -15.78 -10.10 5.85
N TRP A 100 -15.32 -8.89 6.11
CA TRP A 100 -15.00 -7.91 5.07
C TRP A 100 -13.58 -7.38 5.27
N LYS A 101 -12.79 -7.39 4.20
CA LYS A 101 -11.50 -6.68 4.13
C LYS A 101 -11.65 -5.54 3.13
N GLY A 102 -11.39 -4.32 3.56
CA GLY A 102 -11.61 -3.13 2.73
C GLY A 102 -10.82 -1.93 3.16
N GLY A 103 -10.78 -0.94 2.26
CA GLY A 103 -10.11 0.34 2.51
C GLY A 103 -10.95 1.26 3.39
N ILE A 104 -10.31 1.89 4.34
CA ILE A 104 -10.83 3.01 5.14
C ILE A 104 -9.97 4.23 4.82
N PHE A 105 -10.58 5.38 4.63
CA PHE A 105 -9.87 6.65 4.54
C PHE A 105 -9.73 7.25 5.94
N ALA A 106 -8.48 7.50 6.34
CA ALA A 106 -8.15 7.95 7.68
C ALA A 106 -7.11 9.09 7.63
N SER A 107 -6.55 9.46 8.77
CA SER A 107 -5.49 10.47 8.84
C SER A 107 -4.24 10.02 8.07
N THR A 108 -3.42 10.99 7.68
CA THR A 108 -2.11 10.79 7.08
C THR A 108 -1.03 11.03 8.13
N ALA A 109 0.11 10.35 8.04
CA ALA A 109 1.24 10.68 8.92
C ALA A 109 1.78 12.09 8.65
N ASP A 110 2.08 12.85 9.72
CA ASP A 110 2.68 14.19 9.62
C ASP A 110 4.14 14.12 9.16
N PHE A 111 4.82 13.02 9.45
CA PHE A 111 6.15 12.70 8.96
C PHE A 111 6.36 11.20 8.84
N ALA A 112 7.28 10.79 7.97
CA ALA A 112 7.73 9.41 7.86
C ALA A 112 9.26 9.31 7.86
N VAL A 113 9.77 8.29 8.54
CA VAL A 113 11.20 7.92 8.53
C VAL A 113 11.37 6.71 7.63
N LEU A 114 12.14 6.88 6.57
CA LEU A 114 12.43 5.90 5.55
C LEU A 114 13.93 5.53 5.62
N ASP A 115 14.30 4.69 6.59
CA ASP A 115 15.67 4.19 6.76
C ASP A 115 15.72 2.72 6.34
N PRO A 116 16.45 2.37 5.24
CA PRO A 116 16.53 0.99 4.76
C PRO A 116 17.13 0.03 5.79
N ALA A 117 17.92 0.50 6.74
CA ALA A 117 18.48 -0.33 7.80
C ALA A 117 17.40 -1.05 8.62
N TYR A 118 16.24 -0.42 8.84
CA TYR A 118 15.12 -1.04 9.54
C TYR A 118 14.47 -2.20 8.77
N THR A 119 14.73 -2.32 7.48
CA THR A 119 14.19 -3.40 6.64
C THR A 119 15.09 -4.64 6.56
N LEU A 120 16.34 -4.58 7.03
CA LEU A 120 17.35 -5.63 6.83
C LEU A 120 16.98 -6.98 7.49
N THR A 121 16.16 -6.94 8.54
CA THR A 121 15.70 -8.16 9.23
C THR A 121 14.40 -8.74 8.64
N VAL A 122 13.79 -8.06 7.66
CA VAL A 122 12.56 -8.55 7.00
C VAL A 122 12.88 -9.78 6.16
N PRO A 123 12.11 -10.88 6.30
CA PRO A 123 12.33 -12.08 5.48
C PRO A 123 12.29 -11.79 3.99
N SER A 124 13.15 -12.46 3.21
CA SER A 124 13.31 -12.21 1.77
C SER A 124 12.00 -12.28 0.98
N MET A 125 11.15 -13.25 1.30
CA MET A 125 9.84 -13.38 0.67
C MET A 125 8.96 -12.16 0.91
N GLN A 126 8.96 -11.60 2.12
CA GLN A 126 8.19 -10.41 2.45
C GLN A 126 8.73 -9.16 1.74
N VAL A 127 10.06 -9.04 1.59
CA VAL A 127 10.67 -7.94 0.84
C VAL A 127 10.29 -7.98 -0.63
N LEU A 128 10.37 -9.16 -1.25
CA LEU A 128 9.99 -9.33 -2.66
C LEU A 128 8.49 -9.14 -2.88
N SER A 129 7.67 -9.60 -1.94
CA SER A 129 6.23 -9.35 -1.95
C SER A 129 5.90 -7.86 -1.88
N GLY A 130 6.55 -7.11 -0.98
CA GLY A 130 6.35 -5.66 -0.89
C GLY A 130 6.82 -4.93 -2.16
N ALA A 131 7.92 -5.37 -2.76
CA ALA A 131 8.37 -4.79 -4.02
C ALA A 131 7.39 -5.09 -5.18
N PHE A 132 6.79 -6.28 -5.20
CA PHE A 132 5.74 -6.59 -6.19
C PHE A 132 4.46 -5.78 -5.94
N ASP A 133 4.09 -5.55 -4.69
CA ASP A 133 2.99 -4.69 -4.30
C ASP A 133 3.19 -3.26 -4.83
N THR A 134 4.39 -2.69 -4.64
CA THR A 134 4.78 -1.40 -5.24
C THR A 134 4.62 -1.37 -6.76
N LEU A 135 5.08 -2.45 -7.44
CA LEU A 135 4.94 -2.58 -8.89
C LEU A 135 3.47 -2.60 -9.31
N SER A 136 2.64 -3.37 -8.59
CA SER A 136 1.20 -3.50 -8.84
C SER A 136 0.47 -2.17 -8.65
N HIS A 137 0.73 -1.44 -7.56
CA HIS A 137 0.19 -0.11 -7.32
C HIS A 137 0.48 0.86 -8.48
N ALA A 138 1.75 0.94 -8.89
CA ALA A 138 2.14 1.81 -10.00
C ALA A 138 1.52 1.37 -11.32
N LEU A 139 1.44 0.06 -11.59
CA LEU A 139 0.88 -0.50 -12.83
C LEU A 139 -0.64 -0.30 -12.92
N GLU A 140 -1.38 -0.59 -11.85
CA GLU A 140 -2.84 -0.38 -11.85
C GLU A 140 -3.19 1.11 -11.95
N THR A 141 -2.40 1.99 -11.31
CA THR A 141 -2.55 3.44 -11.50
C THR A 141 -2.22 3.85 -12.93
N TYR A 142 -1.14 3.34 -13.52
CA TYR A 142 -0.75 3.61 -14.91
C TYR A 142 -1.82 3.12 -15.91
N LEU A 143 -2.42 1.95 -15.68
CA LEU A 143 -3.49 1.39 -16.52
C LEU A 143 -4.84 2.09 -16.31
N GLY A 144 -4.98 2.90 -15.28
CA GLY A 144 -6.18 3.68 -15.00
C GLY A 144 -6.59 4.56 -16.19
N ASN A 145 -7.89 4.88 -16.24
CA ASN A 145 -8.47 5.67 -17.32
C ASN A 145 -8.01 7.14 -17.25
N SER A 146 -7.50 7.65 -18.34
CA SER A 146 -7.14 9.06 -18.52
C SER A 146 -7.47 9.51 -19.93
N ASP A 147 -7.92 10.76 -20.10
CA ASP A 147 -8.26 11.29 -21.41
C ASP A 147 -7.02 11.53 -22.30
N GLN A 148 -5.84 11.67 -21.67
CA GLN A 148 -4.60 11.98 -22.37
C GLN A 148 -3.40 11.40 -21.61
N ASP A 149 -2.33 11.07 -22.32
CA ASP A 149 -1.02 10.79 -21.73
C ASP A 149 -0.50 12.05 -21.02
N ASN A 150 0.07 11.86 -19.85
CA ASN A 150 0.64 12.95 -19.05
C ASN A 150 1.93 12.52 -18.35
N VAL A 151 2.57 13.43 -17.66
CA VAL A 151 3.83 13.17 -16.94
C VAL A 151 3.69 12.07 -15.87
N SER A 152 2.49 11.83 -15.35
CA SER A 152 2.26 10.73 -14.38
C SER A 152 2.50 9.36 -15.02
N ASP A 153 2.28 9.20 -16.32
CA ASP A 153 2.63 7.97 -17.06
C ASP A 153 4.14 7.73 -17.07
N ASP A 154 4.93 8.78 -17.37
CA ASP A 154 6.39 8.68 -17.39
C ASP A 154 6.94 8.39 -16.00
N VAL A 155 6.41 9.03 -14.96
CA VAL A 155 6.80 8.81 -13.56
C VAL A 155 6.44 7.37 -13.13
N ALA A 156 5.24 6.88 -13.47
CA ALA A 156 4.84 5.52 -13.16
C ALA A 156 5.76 4.48 -13.81
N LEU A 157 6.08 4.66 -15.10
CA LEU A 157 7.01 3.78 -15.82
C LEU A 157 8.42 3.82 -15.23
N ALA A 158 8.90 5.00 -14.79
CA ALA A 158 10.21 5.13 -14.14
C ALA A 158 10.25 4.39 -12.80
N ILE A 159 9.20 4.52 -11.96
CA ILE A 159 9.07 3.79 -10.68
C ILE A 159 9.05 2.29 -10.96
N MET A 160 8.20 1.81 -11.87
CA MET A 160 8.10 0.39 -12.20
C MET A 160 9.43 -0.20 -12.70
N LYS A 161 10.15 0.53 -13.57
CA LYS A 161 11.48 0.12 -14.04
C LYS A 161 12.48 0.03 -12.88
N ASN A 162 12.53 1.05 -12.02
CA ASN A 162 13.41 1.07 -10.86
C ASN A 162 13.09 -0.08 -9.92
N THR A 163 11.82 -0.32 -9.64
CA THR A 163 11.35 -1.42 -8.79
C THR A 163 11.81 -2.78 -9.34
N VAL A 164 11.60 -3.07 -10.63
CA VAL A 164 12.04 -4.32 -11.26
C VAL A 164 13.56 -4.50 -11.21
N VAL A 165 14.32 -3.44 -11.48
CA VAL A 165 15.79 -3.48 -11.41
C VAL A 165 16.25 -3.82 -9.99
N ASN A 166 15.70 -3.19 -8.97
CA ASN A 166 16.08 -3.40 -7.59
C ASN A 166 15.57 -4.75 -7.03
N MET A 167 14.39 -5.24 -7.45
CA MET A 167 13.97 -6.62 -7.18
C MET A 167 14.99 -7.64 -7.70
N ARG A 168 15.48 -7.46 -8.94
CA ARG A 168 16.50 -8.34 -9.53
C ARG A 168 17.85 -8.26 -8.81
N ARG A 169 18.20 -7.12 -8.20
CA ARG A 169 19.37 -6.98 -7.32
C ARG A 169 19.17 -7.77 -6.03
N LEU A 170 18.01 -7.65 -5.39
CA LEU A 170 17.70 -8.36 -4.16
C LEU A 170 17.59 -9.87 -4.33
N LEU A 171 17.24 -10.38 -5.52
CA LEU A 171 17.31 -11.80 -5.84
C LEU A 171 18.76 -12.34 -5.86
N LYS A 172 19.76 -11.47 -6.06
CA LYS A 172 21.18 -11.83 -6.02
C LYS A 172 21.78 -11.61 -4.65
N ASP A 173 21.42 -10.53 -3.99
CA ASP A 173 21.85 -10.19 -2.63
C ASP A 173 20.70 -9.52 -1.88
N ILE A 174 20.07 -10.26 -0.99
CA ILE A 174 18.93 -9.77 -0.20
C ILE A 174 19.33 -8.66 0.78
N ASN A 175 20.62 -8.50 1.08
CA ASN A 175 21.15 -7.48 1.97
C ASN A 175 21.65 -6.23 1.23
N ASP A 176 21.39 -6.10 -0.06
CA ASP A 176 21.72 -4.90 -0.83
C ASP A 176 20.92 -3.69 -0.32
N GLU A 177 21.54 -2.93 0.59
CA GLU A 177 20.91 -1.76 1.24
C GLU A 177 20.49 -0.68 0.23
N GLN A 178 21.27 -0.48 -0.85
CA GLN A 178 20.89 0.49 -1.88
C GLN A 178 19.65 0.06 -2.63
N ALA A 179 19.49 -1.24 -2.91
CA ALA A 179 18.29 -1.76 -3.53
C ALA A 179 17.07 -1.62 -2.60
N ARG A 180 17.24 -1.89 -1.29
CA ARG A 180 16.19 -1.67 -0.29
C ARG A 180 15.80 -0.21 -0.15
N SER A 181 16.79 0.70 -0.14
CA SER A 181 16.57 2.15 -0.12
C SER A 181 15.73 2.62 -1.32
N ASN A 182 16.08 2.15 -2.52
CA ASN A 182 15.33 2.47 -3.74
C ASN A 182 13.89 1.94 -3.66
N LEU A 183 13.69 0.70 -3.21
CA LEU A 183 12.35 0.12 -3.10
C LEU A 183 11.49 0.81 -2.04
N MET A 184 12.06 1.31 -0.95
CA MET A 184 11.33 2.14 0.02
C MET A 184 10.84 3.44 -0.63
N TRP A 185 11.70 4.09 -1.41
CA TRP A 185 11.32 5.31 -2.11
C TRP A 185 10.30 5.05 -3.22
N ASP A 186 10.48 3.99 -4.01
CA ASP A 186 9.52 3.56 -5.02
C ASP A 186 8.13 3.31 -4.42
N SER A 187 8.07 2.62 -3.27
CA SER A 187 6.83 2.35 -2.55
C SER A 187 6.11 3.65 -2.14
N ALA A 188 6.84 4.57 -1.52
CA ALA A 188 6.31 5.87 -1.13
C ALA A 188 5.77 6.65 -2.34
N MET A 189 6.51 6.65 -3.46
CA MET A 189 6.15 7.38 -4.69
C MET A 189 4.98 6.73 -5.43
N ALA A 190 4.83 5.41 -5.36
CA ALA A 190 3.73 4.71 -6.03
C ALA A 190 2.35 5.06 -5.44
N GLU A 191 2.29 5.37 -4.13
CA GLU A 191 1.02 5.55 -3.42
C GLU A 191 0.83 6.91 -2.72
N ASN A 192 1.72 7.89 -2.94
CA ASN A 192 1.54 9.25 -2.40
C ASN A 192 0.51 10.12 -3.17
N GLY A 193 -0.17 9.56 -4.15
CA GLY A 193 -1.19 10.23 -4.95
C GLY A 193 -0.68 10.96 -6.21
N ILE A 194 0.63 11.15 -6.38
CA ILE A 194 1.17 11.87 -7.56
C ILE A 194 0.83 11.15 -8.88
N LEU A 195 0.84 9.81 -8.88
CA LEU A 195 0.50 9.02 -10.06
C LEU A 195 -1.00 9.07 -10.40
N LYS A 196 -1.85 9.39 -9.42
CA LYS A 196 -3.31 9.43 -9.57
C LYS A 196 -3.81 10.76 -10.16
N CYS A 197 -2.93 11.75 -10.32
CA CYS A 197 -3.29 13.04 -10.88
C CYS A 197 -3.79 12.90 -12.33
N GLY A 198 -5.04 13.35 -12.57
CA GLY A 198 -5.68 13.28 -13.89
C GLY A 198 -6.12 11.88 -14.31
N ARG A 199 -6.33 10.97 -13.36
CA ARG A 199 -6.74 9.58 -13.63
C ARG A 199 -7.90 9.13 -12.76
N GLN A 200 -8.65 8.20 -13.32
CA GLN A 200 -9.57 7.35 -12.58
C GLN A 200 -9.00 5.94 -12.51
N THR A 201 -8.82 5.43 -11.32
CA THR A 201 -8.28 4.09 -11.05
C THR A 201 -9.34 3.25 -10.35
N ASP A 202 -9.40 1.97 -10.67
CA ASP A 202 -10.35 1.03 -10.05
C ASP A 202 -9.66 -0.05 -9.21
N PHE A 203 -8.35 -0.21 -9.33
CA PHE A 203 -7.56 -1.16 -8.57
C PHE A 203 -8.13 -2.59 -8.60
N GLN A 204 -8.54 -3.07 -9.79
CA GLN A 204 -9.24 -4.35 -9.93
C GLN A 204 -8.43 -5.55 -9.45
N VAL A 205 -7.11 -5.56 -9.70
CA VAL A 205 -6.24 -6.66 -9.23
C VAL A 205 -6.20 -6.69 -7.72
N HIS A 206 -6.05 -5.52 -7.08
CA HIS A 206 -6.12 -5.40 -5.61
C HIS A 206 -7.49 -5.82 -5.09
N GLN A 207 -8.59 -5.42 -5.72
CA GLN A 207 -9.94 -5.82 -5.31
C GLN A 207 -10.13 -7.35 -5.37
N ILE A 208 -9.63 -8.01 -6.41
CA ILE A 208 -9.67 -9.47 -6.55
C ILE A 208 -8.77 -10.12 -5.47
N GLU A 209 -7.56 -9.58 -5.27
CA GLU A 209 -6.62 -10.09 -4.26
C GLU A 209 -7.17 -9.96 -2.84
N HIS A 210 -7.84 -8.86 -2.51
CA HIS A 210 -8.45 -8.69 -1.20
C HIS A 210 -9.45 -9.82 -0.90
N GLN A 211 -10.23 -10.27 -1.89
CA GLN A 211 -11.13 -11.41 -1.72
C GLN A 211 -10.35 -12.72 -1.56
N LEU A 212 -9.32 -12.94 -2.38
CA LEU A 212 -8.45 -14.11 -2.25
C LEU A 212 -7.81 -14.16 -0.87
N GLY A 213 -7.23 -13.03 -0.41
CA GLY A 213 -6.61 -12.91 0.91
C GLY A 213 -7.60 -13.12 2.05
N ALA A 214 -8.83 -12.62 1.93
CA ALA A 214 -9.88 -12.82 2.94
C ALA A 214 -10.25 -14.31 3.13
N PHE A 215 -10.18 -15.13 2.08
CA PHE A 215 -10.49 -16.56 2.14
C PHE A 215 -9.29 -17.44 2.47
N THR A 216 -8.08 -17.04 2.11
CA THR A 216 -6.90 -17.92 2.15
C THR A 216 -5.82 -17.45 3.14
N ASP A 217 -5.93 -16.21 3.63
CA ASP A 217 -4.89 -15.53 4.43
C ASP A 217 -3.50 -15.53 3.74
N CYS A 218 -3.49 -15.54 2.41
CA CYS A 218 -2.23 -15.48 1.66
C CYS A 218 -1.53 -14.12 1.84
N ASN A 219 -0.23 -14.13 1.64
CA ASN A 219 0.53 -12.88 1.60
C ASN A 219 0.06 -12.00 0.44
N HIS A 220 -0.25 -10.74 0.72
CA HIS A 220 -0.84 -9.79 -0.24
C HIS A 220 -0.04 -9.67 -1.54
N GLY A 221 1.26 -9.35 -1.47
CA GLY A 221 2.08 -9.21 -2.67
C GLY A 221 2.27 -10.52 -3.45
N GLN A 222 2.19 -11.68 -2.80
CA GLN A 222 2.17 -12.97 -3.50
C GLN A 222 0.85 -13.19 -4.24
N GLY A 223 -0.28 -12.84 -3.63
CA GLY A 223 -1.59 -12.87 -4.26
C GLY A 223 -1.61 -11.98 -5.51
N LEU A 224 -1.11 -10.76 -5.39
CA LEU A 224 -0.97 -9.85 -6.53
C LEU A 224 -0.07 -10.43 -7.64
N ALA A 225 1.06 -11.05 -7.27
CA ALA A 225 1.99 -11.63 -8.24
C ALA A 225 1.39 -12.78 -9.07
N VAL A 226 0.39 -13.48 -8.52
CA VAL A 226 -0.35 -14.52 -9.25
C VAL A 226 -1.44 -13.91 -10.14
N ILE A 227 -2.15 -12.92 -9.66
CA ILE A 227 -3.32 -12.34 -10.34
C ILE A 227 -2.90 -11.37 -11.44
N GLN A 228 -1.91 -10.50 -11.19
CA GLN A 228 -1.52 -9.41 -12.08
C GLN A 228 -1.21 -9.83 -13.53
N PRO A 229 -0.39 -10.86 -13.77
CA PRO A 229 -0.10 -11.29 -15.15
C PRO A 229 -1.35 -11.79 -15.88
N VAL A 230 -2.22 -12.53 -15.19
CA VAL A 230 -3.47 -13.06 -15.76
C VAL A 230 -4.42 -11.91 -16.10
N TYR A 231 -4.51 -10.91 -15.21
CA TYR A 231 -5.31 -9.71 -15.44
C TYR A 231 -4.78 -8.90 -16.64
N CYS A 232 -3.47 -8.65 -16.70
CA CYS A 232 -2.86 -7.95 -17.84
C CYS A 232 -3.15 -8.67 -19.18
N TYR A 233 -3.09 -10.01 -19.18
CA TYR A 233 -3.45 -10.79 -20.37
C TYR A 233 -4.95 -10.65 -20.71
N HIS A 234 -5.82 -10.62 -19.70
CA HIS A 234 -7.26 -10.44 -19.89
C HIS A 234 -7.59 -9.10 -20.56
N ILE A 235 -6.96 -8.02 -20.15
CA ILE A 235 -7.18 -6.67 -20.69
C ILE A 235 -6.28 -6.31 -21.88
N LEU A 236 -5.48 -7.25 -22.37
CA LEU A 236 -4.43 -7.00 -23.38
C LEU A 236 -4.94 -6.25 -24.62
N ASN A 237 -6.13 -6.59 -25.09
CA ASN A 237 -6.68 -5.94 -26.28
C ASN A 237 -7.16 -4.50 -26.00
N ASP A 238 -7.69 -4.25 -24.82
CA ASP A 238 -8.25 -2.95 -24.43
C ASP A 238 -7.16 -1.97 -24.00
N ALA A 239 -6.07 -2.46 -23.38
CA ALA A 239 -4.95 -1.68 -22.89
C ALA A 239 -3.64 -1.87 -23.69
N ARG A 240 -3.72 -2.35 -24.93
CA ARG A 240 -2.57 -2.78 -25.75
C ARG A 240 -1.48 -1.73 -25.86
N GLU A 241 -1.83 -0.48 -26.09
CA GLU A 241 -0.87 0.60 -26.24
C GLU A 241 -0.07 0.84 -24.94
N LYS A 242 -0.76 0.94 -23.82
CA LYS A 242 -0.14 1.13 -22.49
C LYS A 242 0.71 -0.08 -22.10
N LEU A 243 0.21 -1.31 -22.32
CA LEU A 243 0.95 -2.53 -22.02
C LEU A 243 2.18 -2.69 -22.92
N THR A 244 2.09 -2.28 -24.20
CA THR A 244 3.27 -2.27 -25.10
C THR A 244 4.33 -1.28 -24.59
N ARG A 245 3.92 -0.07 -24.18
CA ARG A 245 4.85 0.93 -23.62
C ARG A 245 5.46 0.44 -22.31
N PHE A 246 4.67 -0.18 -21.45
CA PHE A 246 5.15 -0.82 -20.22
C PHE A 246 6.22 -1.88 -20.52
N ALA A 247 5.95 -2.81 -21.46
CA ALA A 247 6.89 -3.84 -21.89
C ALA A 247 8.20 -3.25 -22.43
N GLN A 248 8.10 -2.19 -23.23
CA GLN A 248 9.27 -1.51 -23.82
C GLN A 248 10.12 -0.82 -22.76
N VAL A 249 9.49 -0.05 -21.88
CA VAL A 249 10.22 0.79 -20.91
C VAL A 249 10.74 -0.02 -19.73
N VAL A 250 9.94 -0.93 -19.20
CA VAL A 250 10.26 -1.66 -17.96
C VAL A 250 11.10 -2.91 -18.22
N PHE A 251 10.80 -3.64 -19.32
CA PHE A 251 11.41 -4.94 -19.61
C PHE A 251 12.29 -4.95 -20.85
N ASP A 252 12.39 -3.83 -21.58
CA ASP A 252 13.12 -3.71 -22.85
C ASP A 252 12.60 -4.71 -23.93
N GLN A 253 11.30 -5.05 -23.88
CA GLN A 253 10.61 -5.92 -24.84
C GLN A 253 9.96 -5.10 -25.96
N LYS A 254 9.64 -5.72 -27.10
CA LYS A 254 9.10 -4.99 -28.26
C LYS A 254 7.59 -4.89 -28.24
N THR A 255 6.91 -5.88 -27.71
CA THR A 255 5.45 -5.99 -27.69
C THR A 255 4.92 -6.24 -26.28
N ALA A 256 3.62 -6.01 -26.09
CA ALA A 256 2.96 -6.27 -24.81
C ALA A 256 2.97 -7.78 -24.45
N GLU A 257 2.90 -8.66 -25.46
CA GLU A 257 2.92 -10.11 -25.26
C GLU A 257 4.29 -10.63 -24.80
N GLU A 258 5.38 -9.91 -25.11
CA GLU A 258 6.74 -10.25 -24.69
C GLU A 258 7.07 -9.73 -23.28
N GLY A 259 6.40 -8.69 -22.81
CA GLY A 259 6.59 -8.05 -21.50
C GLY A 259 5.77 -8.70 -20.43
#